data_4fb0de9155d703edec9bf9bf4a9725bf
#
_entry.id   4fb0de9155d703edec9bf9bf4a9725bf
#
_cell.length_a   1.000
_cell.length_b   1.000
_cell.length_c   1.000
_cell.angle_alpha   90.00
_cell.angle_beta   90.00
_cell.angle_gamma   90.00
#
_symmetry.space_group_name_H-M   'P 1'
#
loop_
_entity.id
_entity.type
_entity.pdbx_description
1 polymer ?
#
loop_
_entity_poly.entity_id
_entity_poly.type
_entity_poly.pdbx_seq_one_letter_code
_entity_poly.pdbx_strand_id
1 'polypeptide(L)'
;ECRNEIVARMDTDDICHSERFQKQLEFLQTHSDIAVIGTNVEEFSSDFHHPDQLVIYPTGSQNIIKFAKKRNPMRHPSVMFRKSAVLASGNYRHFLWFEDYDLCVRMLINGHKMENLSMVLLYCRADKDLFYRRGGLNYMWQDIYFKKFMLKYGFINLSQFFFNCSVRSIVRIMPNDFRKWVYRNFLRSKIKG
;
A
#
# COMPACT_ATOMS: atom_id res chain seq x y z
N GLU A 1 14.15 -4.78 16.38
CA GLU A 1 14.47 -3.36 16.67
C GLU A 1 15.51 -2.85 15.68
N CYS A 2 15.12 -1.87 14.82
CA CYS A 2 16.04 -1.28 13.85
C CYS A 2 16.97 -0.29 14.54
N ARG A 3 18.29 -0.40 14.29
CA ARG A 3 19.31 0.50 14.89
C ARG A 3 19.36 1.84 14.17
N ASN A 4 19.24 1.85 12.83
CA ASN A 4 19.43 3.02 11.98
C ASN A 4 18.14 3.84 11.83
N GLU A 5 18.31 5.13 11.48
CA GLU A 5 17.21 6.05 11.20
C GLU A 5 16.46 5.70 9.92
N ILE A 6 17.17 5.32 8.86
CA ILE A 6 16.55 4.87 7.61
C ILE A 6 16.37 3.36 7.66
N VAL A 7 15.14 2.93 7.43
CA VAL A 7 14.73 1.52 7.47
C VAL A 7 14.04 1.15 6.17
N ALA A 8 14.52 0.10 5.51
CA ALA A 8 13.86 -0.52 4.37
C ALA A 8 13.08 -1.75 4.83
N ARG A 9 11.84 -1.85 4.40
CA ARG A 9 10.98 -3.02 4.64
C ARG A 9 11.02 -3.95 3.42
N MET A 10 10.96 -5.24 3.63
CA MET A 10 10.85 -6.26 2.59
C MET A 10 10.17 -7.51 3.13
N ASP A 11 9.39 -8.20 2.32
CA ASP A 11 8.90 -9.56 2.60
C ASP A 11 9.92 -10.60 2.13
N THR A 12 9.98 -11.72 2.83
CA THR A 12 11.02 -12.75 2.59
C THR A 12 10.77 -13.56 1.31
N ASP A 13 9.58 -13.49 0.75
CA ASP A 13 9.16 -14.15 -0.49
C ASP A 13 9.19 -13.23 -1.72
N ASP A 14 9.52 -11.93 -1.52
CA ASP A 14 9.68 -10.94 -2.60
C ASP A 14 11.13 -10.89 -3.10
N ILE A 15 11.35 -10.33 -4.28
CA ILE A 15 12.67 -10.14 -4.89
C ILE A 15 12.95 -8.66 -5.06
N CYS A 16 14.05 -8.21 -4.48
CA CYS A 16 14.49 -6.82 -4.53
C CYS A 16 15.29 -6.56 -5.82
N HIS A 17 14.97 -5.47 -6.53
CA HIS A 17 15.84 -4.98 -7.60
C HIS A 17 17.17 -4.51 -7.01
N SER A 18 18.30 -4.77 -7.68
CA SER A 18 19.65 -4.48 -7.18
C SER A 18 19.87 -2.99 -6.82
N GLU A 19 19.25 -2.07 -7.55
CA GLU A 19 19.38 -0.62 -7.34
C GLU A 19 18.38 -0.05 -6.32
N ARG A 20 17.46 -0.86 -5.78
CA ARG A 20 16.36 -0.35 -4.95
C ARG A 20 16.84 0.47 -3.77
N PHE A 21 17.72 -0.09 -2.97
CA PHE A 21 18.17 0.57 -1.73
C PHE A 21 18.94 1.84 -2.04
N GLN A 22 19.80 1.80 -3.06
CA GLN A 22 20.54 2.98 -3.48
C GLN A 22 19.59 4.10 -3.90
N LYS A 23 18.69 3.86 -4.84
CA LYS A 23 17.77 4.88 -5.36
C LYS A 23 16.83 5.46 -4.30
N GLN A 24 16.30 4.62 -3.41
CA GLN A 24 15.44 5.09 -2.33
C GLN A 24 16.22 5.88 -1.29
N LEU A 25 17.46 5.46 -0.95
CA LEU A 25 18.30 6.17 0.01
C LEU A 25 18.73 7.53 -0.54
N GLU A 26 19.21 7.60 -1.78
CA GLU A 26 19.58 8.85 -2.45
C GLU A 26 18.40 9.84 -2.48
N PHE A 27 17.20 9.34 -2.77
CA PHE A 27 16.01 10.17 -2.75
C PHE A 27 15.71 10.73 -1.36
N LEU A 28 15.74 9.90 -0.32
CA LEU A 28 15.51 10.37 1.06
C LEU A 28 16.60 11.32 1.55
N GLN A 29 17.85 11.17 1.09
CA GLN A 29 18.95 12.07 1.46
C GLN A 29 18.76 13.46 0.85
N THR A 30 18.26 13.53 -0.39
CA THR A 30 18.03 14.80 -1.11
C THR A 30 16.69 15.47 -0.78
N HIS A 31 15.73 14.72 -0.17
CA HIS A 31 14.40 15.19 0.18
C HIS A 31 14.13 14.96 1.67
N SER A 32 14.69 15.84 2.51
CA SER A 32 14.62 15.71 3.97
C SER A 32 13.19 15.81 4.54
N ASP A 33 12.27 16.41 3.80
CA ASP A 33 10.85 16.57 4.16
C ASP A 33 10.00 15.32 3.85
N ILE A 34 10.54 14.34 3.10
CA ILE A 34 9.86 13.08 2.82
C ILE A 34 10.18 12.06 3.91
N ALA A 35 9.13 11.51 4.52
CA ALA A 35 9.24 10.54 5.60
C ALA A 35 9.22 9.09 5.11
N VAL A 36 8.53 8.80 4.01
CA VAL A 36 8.39 7.46 3.42
C VAL A 36 8.51 7.54 1.92
N ILE A 37 9.29 6.63 1.35
CA ILE A 37 9.42 6.43 -0.09
C ILE A 37 9.04 4.99 -0.46
N GLY A 38 8.08 4.84 -1.38
CA GLY A 38 7.70 3.57 -1.99
C GLY A 38 8.16 3.49 -3.45
N THR A 39 7.77 2.41 -4.13
CA THR A 39 8.04 2.20 -5.57
C THR A 39 6.86 1.51 -6.23
N ASN A 40 6.81 1.56 -7.57
CA ASN A 40 6.00 0.62 -8.33
C ASN A 40 6.54 -0.80 -8.12
N VAL A 41 5.69 -1.77 -8.33
CA VAL A 41 6.07 -3.19 -8.19
C VAL A 41 5.53 -4.00 -9.36
N GLU A 42 6.22 -5.07 -9.69
CA GLU A 42 5.69 -6.12 -10.54
C GLU A 42 5.29 -7.32 -9.68
N GLU A 43 4.14 -7.92 -9.98
CA GLU A 43 3.67 -9.12 -9.31
C GLU A 43 3.91 -10.34 -10.21
N PHE A 44 4.47 -11.41 -9.64
CA PHE A 44 4.73 -12.67 -10.32
C PHE A 44 4.20 -13.86 -9.51
N SER A 45 3.80 -14.93 -10.20
CA SER A 45 3.31 -16.17 -9.57
C SER A 45 4.34 -17.29 -9.57
N SER A 46 5.12 -17.41 -10.64
CA SER A 46 6.09 -18.50 -10.82
C SER A 46 7.51 -17.99 -11.06
N ASP A 47 7.68 -17.08 -12.01
CA ASP A 47 8.97 -16.56 -12.44
C ASP A 47 8.94 -15.03 -12.45
N PHE A 48 9.87 -14.41 -11.75
CA PHE A 48 9.95 -12.95 -11.66
C PHE A 48 10.49 -12.30 -12.95
N HIS A 49 11.14 -13.07 -13.82
CA HIS A 49 11.55 -12.58 -15.16
C HIS A 49 10.36 -12.43 -16.13
N HIS A 50 9.25 -13.09 -15.80
CA HIS A 50 8.00 -13.02 -16.56
C HIS A 50 6.86 -12.62 -15.62
N PRO A 51 6.82 -11.34 -15.20
CA PRO A 51 5.82 -10.88 -14.25
C PRO A 51 4.41 -10.90 -14.87
N ASP A 52 3.44 -11.29 -14.05
CA ASP A 52 2.02 -11.36 -14.45
C ASP A 52 1.39 -9.97 -14.55
N GLN A 53 1.87 -9.01 -13.74
CA GLN A 53 1.17 -7.75 -13.57
C GLN A 53 2.06 -6.62 -13.04
N LEU A 54 1.91 -5.42 -13.64
CA LEU A 54 2.46 -4.18 -13.13
C LEU A 54 1.47 -3.49 -12.19
N VAL A 55 1.92 -3.07 -11.01
CA VAL A 55 1.15 -2.29 -10.06
C VAL A 55 1.77 -0.91 -9.91
N ILE A 56 1.04 0.10 -10.40
CA ILE A 56 1.47 1.49 -10.36
C ILE A 56 0.86 2.18 -9.14
N TYR A 57 1.70 2.91 -8.41
CA TYR A 57 1.30 3.72 -7.27
C TYR A 57 1.34 5.22 -7.59
N PRO A 58 0.51 6.03 -6.92
CA PRO A 58 0.47 7.47 -7.18
C PRO A 58 1.79 8.13 -6.78
N THR A 59 2.27 9.05 -7.59
CA THR A 59 3.38 9.95 -7.29
C THR A 59 2.88 11.33 -6.90
N GLY A 60 3.66 12.06 -6.11
CA GLY A 60 3.32 13.38 -5.60
C GLY A 60 2.41 13.33 -4.37
N SER A 61 2.82 14.00 -3.30
CA SER A 61 2.18 13.94 -1.98
C SER A 61 0.67 14.19 -2.02
N GLN A 62 0.17 15.11 -2.87
CA GLN A 62 -1.27 15.38 -2.98
C GLN A 62 -2.04 14.20 -3.60
N ASN A 63 -1.48 13.55 -4.61
CA ASN A 63 -2.09 12.37 -5.24
C ASN A 63 -2.08 11.18 -4.28
N ILE A 64 -1.00 11.03 -3.50
CA ILE A 64 -0.88 10.01 -2.45
C ILE A 64 -1.98 10.19 -1.41
N ILE A 65 -2.21 11.42 -0.91
CA ILE A 65 -3.29 11.72 0.03
C ILE A 65 -4.67 11.39 -0.57
N LYS A 66 -4.94 11.82 -1.81
CA LYS A 66 -6.21 11.53 -2.50
C LYS A 66 -6.42 10.02 -2.67
N PHE A 67 -5.39 9.29 -3.01
CA PHE A 67 -5.43 7.85 -3.19
C PHE A 67 -5.59 7.12 -1.84
N ALA A 68 -4.89 7.60 -0.80
CA ALA A 68 -4.98 7.06 0.56
C ALA A 68 -6.38 7.18 1.17
N LYS A 69 -7.24 8.07 0.70
CA LYS A 69 -8.66 8.11 1.10
C LYS A 69 -9.46 6.89 0.64
N LYS A 70 -8.99 6.19 -0.36
CA LYS A 70 -9.67 5.03 -0.97
C LYS A 70 -8.99 3.71 -0.67
N ARG A 71 -7.67 3.63 -0.80
CA ARG A 71 -6.86 2.41 -0.59
C ARG A 71 -5.41 2.75 -0.24
N ASN A 72 -4.64 1.78 0.26
CA ASN A 72 -3.23 1.99 0.60
C ASN A 72 -2.46 2.54 -0.61
N PRO A 73 -1.80 3.70 -0.48
CA PRO A 73 -1.11 4.37 -1.59
C PRO A 73 0.29 3.83 -1.86
N MET A 74 0.75 2.85 -1.06
CA MET A 74 2.08 2.27 -1.17
C MET A 74 2.02 0.75 -1.04
N ARG A 75 2.96 0.06 -1.68
CA ARG A 75 3.18 -1.37 -1.44
C ARG A 75 4.04 -1.54 -0.20
N HIS A 76 3.52 -2.14 0.85
CA HIS A 76 4.22 -2.26 2.13
C HIS A 76 5.64 -2.86 2.03
N PRO A 77 5.91 -3.96 1.30
CA PRO A 77 7.27 -4.47 1.15
C PRO A 77 8.21 -3.58 0.31
N SER A 78 7.68 -2.56 -0.37
CA SER A 78 8.52 -1.66 -1.17
C SER A 78 8.98 -0.41 -0.42
N VAL A 79 8.50 -0.15 0.79
CA VAL A 79 8.77 1.12 1.45
C VAL A 79 10.15 1.17 2.10
N MET A 80 10.74 2.38 2.07
CA MET A 80 11.84 2.81 2.91
C MET A 80 11.39 4.05 3.66
N PHE A 81 11.70 4.17 4.95
CA PHE A 81 11.14 5.23 5.79
C PHE A 81 12.11 5.71 6.88
N ARG A 82 11.83 6.91 7.40
CA ARG A 82 12.49 7.45 8.58
C ARG A 82 11.85 6.84 9.83
N LYS A 83 12.65 6.16 10.64
CA LYS A 83 12.21 5.53 11.88
C LYS A 83 11.56 6.53 12.84
N SER A 84 12.14 7.70 12.98
CA SER A 84 11.62 8.79 13.82
C SER A 84 10.17 9.16 13.45
N ALA A 85 9.85 9.28 12.16
CA ALA A 85 8.50 9.60 11.68
C ALA A 85 7.48 8.48 11.96
N VAL A 86 7.90 7.22 11.84
CA VAL A 86 7.07 6.05 12.18
C VAL A 86 6.78 6.03 13.68
N LEU A 87 7.80 6.26 14.52
CA LEU A 87 7.64 6.30 15.97
C LEU A 87 6.77 7.49 16.42
N ALA A 88 6.97 8.68 15.86
CA ALA A 88 6.15 9.86 16.11
C ALA A 88 4.67 9.65 15.72
N SER A 89 4.41 8.76 14.78
CA SER A 89 3.06 8.38 14.36
C SER A 89 2.48 7.20 15.15
N GLY A 90 3.13 6.77 16.24
CA GLY A 90 2.68 5.72 17.14
C GLY A 90 2.98 4.30 16.66
N ASN A 91 3.96 4.15 15.76
CA ASN A 91 4.47 2.85 15.27
C ASN A 91 3.38 1.95 14.67
N TYR A 92 3.72 0.71 14.33
CA TYR A 92 2.73 -0.31 13.95
C TYR A 92 1.86 -0.68 15.14
N ARG A 93 0.56 -0.76 14.91
CA ARG A 93 -0.40 -1.25 15.90
C ARG A 93 -1.24 -2.37 15.32
N HIS A 94 -1.81 -3.18 16.17
CA HIS A 94 -2.63 -4.29 15.74
C HIS A 94 -3.91 -3.77 15.07
N PHE A 95 -3.95 -3.93 13.75
CA PHE A 95 -5.13 -3.64 12.93
C PHE A 95 -5.21 -4.73 11.86
N LEU A 96 -5.97 -5.77 12.12
CA LEU A 96 -6.00 -6.99 11.31
C LEU A 96 -6.14 -6.69 9.81
N TRP A 97 -5.15 -7.08 9.00
CA TRP A 97 -4.99 -6.84 7.55
C TRP A 97 -4.80 -5.38 7.10
N PHE A 98 -4.81 -4.41 8.00
CA PHE A 98 -4.71 -2.99 7.67
C PHE A 98 -3.62 -2.26 8.45
N GLU A 99 -2.70 -2.98 9.10
CA GLU A 99 -1.64 -2.42 9.93
C GLU A 99 -0.72 -1.44 9.19
N ASP A 100 -0.41 -1.75 7.93
CA ASP A 100 0.41 -0.93 7.05
C ASP A 100 -0.35 0.31 6.57
N TYR A 101 -1.61 0.12 6.20
CA TYR A 101 -2.46 1.21 5.76
C TYR A 101 -2.86 2.14 6.92
N ASP A 102 -3.08 1.59 8.11
CA ASP A 102 -3.33 2.35 9.32
C ASP A 102 -2.14 3.25 9.67
N LEU A 103 -0.92 2.70 9.63
CA LEU A 103 0.28 3.49 9.85
C LEU A 103 0.42 4.61 8.81
N CYS A 104 0.24 4.28 7.53
CA CYS A 104 0.30 5.26 6.44
C CYS A 104 -0.70 6.41 6.66
N VAL A 105 -1.96 6.10 6.99
CA VAL A 105 -3.00 7.12 7.24
C VAL A 105 -2.65 7.99 8.45
N ARG A 106 -2.17 7.42 9.54
CA ARG A 106 -1.74 8.19 10.73
C ARG A 106 -0.56 9.10 10.44
N MET A 107 0.42 8.63 9.67
CA MET A 107 1.54 9.46 9.25
C MET A 107 1.06 10.64 8.39
N LEU A 108 0.13 10.42 7.45
CA LEU A 108 -0.45 11.50 6.64
C LEU A 108 -1.27 12.48 7.48
N ILE A 109 -2.04 12.01 8.47
CA ILE A 109 -2.77 12.86 9.42
C ILE A 109 -1.80 13.73 10.24
N ASN A 110 -0.65 13.18 10.62
CA ASN A 110 0.40 13.90 11.36
C ASN A 110 1.24 14.85 10.47
N GLY A 111 0.87 15.00 9.18
CA GLY A 111 1.54 15.92 8.26
C GLY A 111 2.82 15.39 7.63
N HIS A 112 3.18 14.12 7.84
CA HIS A 112 4.32 13.52 7.16
C HIS A 112 4.07 13.38 5.67
N LYS A 113 5.05 13.81 4.86
CA LYS A 113 4.99 13.65 3.41
C LYS A 113 5.51 12.28 2.99
N MET A 114 4.91 11.74 1.95
CA MET A 114 5.27 10.47 1.34
C MET A 114 5.42 10.62 -0.16
N GLU A 115 6.24 9.76 -0.78
CA GLU A 115 6.44 9.73 -2.22
C GLU A 115 6.55 8.29 -2.72
N ASN A 116 6.28 8.07 -4.00
CA ASN A 116 6.60 6.83 -4.70
C ASN A 116 7.49 7.14 -5.90
N LEU A 117 8.58 6.38 -6.06
CA LEU A 117 9.34 6.38 -7.31
C LEU A 117 8.50 5.71 -8.40
N SER A 118 8.47 6.30 -9.59
CA SER A 118 7.75 5.74 -10.76
C SER A 118 8.44 4.51 -11.36
N MET A 119 9.52 4.03 -10.76
CA MET A 119 10.29 2.88 -11.18
C MET A 119 9.78 1.60 -10.50
N VAL A 120 9.91 0.47 -11.18
CA VAL A 120 9.75 -0.85 -10.59
C VAL A 120 11.05 -1.24 -9.90
N LEU A 121 11.04 -1.34 -8.59
CA LEU A 121 12.22 -1.70 -7.80
C LEU A 121 11.97 -2.90 -6.87
N LEU A 122 10.79 -3.53 -6.98
CA LEU A 122 10.45 -4.73 -6.24
C LEU A 122 9.58 -5.65 -7.09
N TYR A 123 9.91 -6.93 -7.07
CA TYR A 123 9.09 -8.00 -7.63
C TYR A 123 8.39 -8.72 -6.48
N CYS A 124 7.06 -8.62 -6.44
CA CYS A 124 6.26 -9.20 -5.38
C CYS A 124 5.70 -10.56 -5.79
N ARG A 125 5.89 -11.56 -4.95
CA ARG A 125 5.23 -12.84 -5.17
C ARG A 125 3.73 -12.71 -4.96
N ALA A 126 2.95 -12.94 -6.01
CA ALA A 126 1.49 -12.94 -5.95
C ALA A 126 0.99 -14.37 -5.75
N ASP A 127 0.74 -14.74 -4.51
CA ASP A 127 0.09 -16.01 -4.17
C ASP A 127 -1.32 -16.07 -4.81
N LYS A 128 -1.66 -17.23 -5.38
CA LYS A 128 -2.99 -17.48 -5.95
C LYS A 128 -4.12 -17.24 -4.94
N ASP A 129 -3.81 -17.43 -3.66
CA ASP A 129 -4.76 -17.28 -2.55
C ASP A 129 -4.90 -15.85 -2.03
N LEU A 130 -4.11 -14.90 -2.54
CA LEU A 130 -4.17 -13.49 -2.13
C LEU A 130 -5.59 -12.90 -2.25
N PHE A 131 -6.30 -13.27 -3.32
CA PHE A 131 -7.67 -12.81 -3.57
C PHE A 131 -8.69 -13.48 -2.66
N TYR A 132 -8.46 -14.75 -2.29
CA TYR A 132 -9.31 -15.49 -1.35
C TYR A 132 -9.20 -14.89 0.05
N ARG A 133 -7.98 -14.61 0.52
CA ARG A 133 -7.72 -14.01 1.84
C ARG A 133 -8.31 -12.60 2.01
N ARG A 134 -8.50 -11.86 0.92
CA ARG A 134 -9.07 -10.49 0.93
C ARG A 134 -10.58 -10.45 0.69
N GLY A 135 -11.29 -11.55 0.86
CA GLY A 135 -12.72 -11.67 0.70
C GLY A 135 -13.43 -12.10 1.97
N GLY A 136 -14.76 -12.15 1.90
CA GLY A 136 -15.63 -12.61 2.99
C GLY A 136 -16.07 -11.52 3.96
N LEU A 137 -17.06 -11.86 4.79
CA LEU A 137 -17.70 -10.93 5.71
C LEU A 137 -16.73 -10.38 6.77
N ASN A 138 -15.81 -11.22 7.26
CA ASN A 138 -14.86 -10.79 8.29
C ASN A 138 -13.95 -9.68 7.76
N TYR A 139 -13.39 -9.86 6.57
CA TYR A 139 -12.57 -8.83 5.94
C TYR A 139 -13.37 -7.55 5.66
N MET A 140 -14.64 -7.68 5.25
CA MET A 140 -15.54 -6.55 5.03
C MET A 140 -15.74 -5.73 6.32
N TRP A 141 -16.01 -6.40 7.45
CA TRP A 141 -16.20 -5.71 8.73
C TRP A 141 -14.95 -4.99 9.20
N GLN A 142 -13.77 -5.58 9.02
CA GLN A 142 -12.50 -4.93 9.34
C GLN A 142 -12.24 -3.71 8.44
N ASP A 143 -12.58 -3.78 7.15
CA ASP A 143 -12.48 -2.63 6.23
C ASP A 143 -13.44 -1.49 6.66
N ILE A 144 -14.68 -1.79 7.03
CA ILE A 144 -15.64 -0.80 7.55
C ILE A 144 -15.12 -0.19 8.87
N TYR A 145 -14.62 -1.02 9.78
CA TYR A 145 -14.04 -0.54 11.03
C TYR A 145 -12.86 0.40 10.80
N PHE A 146 -11.98 0.06 9.88
CA PHE A 146 -10.88 0.94 9.46
C PHE A 146 -11.39 2.25 8.84
N LYS A 147 -12.43 2.22 8.01
CA LYS A 147 -13.03 3.44 7.45
C LYS A 147 -13.70 4.32 8.51
N LYS A 148 -14.32 3.72 9.54
CA LYS A 148 -14.81 4.48 10.70
C LYS A 148 -13.68 5.21 11.42
N PHE A 149 -12.53 4.57 11.60
CA PHE A 149 -11.35 5.22 12.12
C PHE A 149 -10.93 6.42 11.26
N MET A 150 -10.80 6.26 9.94
CA MET A 150 -10.46 7.35 9.03
C MET A 150 -11.46 8.52 9.10
N LEU A 151 -12.75 8.23 9.24
CA LEU A 151 -13.80 9.23 9.41
C LEU A 151 -13.66 9.96 10.77
N LYS A 152 -13.48 9.21 11.85
CA LYS A 152 -13.31 9.76 13.20
C LYS A 152 -12.15 10.76 13.29
N TYR A 153 -11.05 10.50 12.58
CA TYR A 153 -9.88 11.36 12.55
C TYR A 153 -9.91 12.43 11.44
N GLY A 154 -11.06 12.59 10.76
CA GLY A 154 -11.24 13.63 9.73
C GLY A 154 -10.47 13.39 8.43
N PHE A 155 -9.84 12.21 8.26
CA PHE A 155 -9.09 11.90 7.05
C PHE A 155 -9.99 11.70 5.82
N ILE A 156 -11.20 11.19 6.02
CA ILE A 156 -12.26 11.12 5.02
C ILE A 156 -13.52 11.80 5.56
N ASN A 157 -14.37 12.31 4.66
CA ASN A 157 -15.69 12.85 5.00
C ASN A 157 -16.77 11.76 4.92
N LEU A 158 -18.00 12.12 5.33
CA LEU A 158 -19.13 11.18 5.42
C LEU A 158 -19.51 10.59 4.06
N SER A 159 -19.52 11.39 2.99
CA SER A 159 -19.81 10.90 1.65
C SER A 159 -18.75 9.91 1.14
N GLN A 160 -17.49 10.21 1.40
CA GLN A 160 -16.38 9.29 1.08
C GLN A 160 -16.47 7.99 1.90
N PHE A 161 -16.88 8.08 3.16
CA PHE A 161 -17.10 6.90 4.00
C PHE A 161 -18.16 5.99 3.39
N PHE A 162 -19.36 6.50 3.12
CA PHE A 162 -20.45 5.71 2.55
C PHE A 162 -20.07 5.14 1.17
N PHE A 163 -19.50 5.96 0.29
CA PHE A 163 -19.05 5.49 -1.02
C PHE A 163 -18.02 4.35 -0.92
N ASN A 164 -16.99 4.53 -0.10
CA ASN A 164 -15.96 3.50 0.08
C ASN A 164 -16.53 2.21 0.66
N CYS A 165 -17.39 2.31 1.69
CA CYS A 165 -18.00 1.13 2.31
C CYS A 165 -18.89 0.39 1.31
N SER A 166 -19.75 1.09 0.56
CA SER A 166 -20.66 0.47 -0.42
C SER A 166 -19.91 -0.26 -1.52
N VAL A 167 -18.98 0.43 -2.21
CA VAL A 167 -18.20 -0.16 -3.31
C VAL A 167 -17.39 -1.36 -2.83
N ARG A 168 -16.74 -1.23 -1.67
CA ARG A 168 -15.88 -2.30 -1.15
C ARG A 168 -16.68 -3.48 -0.61
N SER A 169 -17.80 -3.24 0.07
CA SER A 169 -18.68 -4.32 0.54
C SER A 169 -19.18 -5.16 -0.63
N ILE A 170 -19.62 -4.52 -1.71
CA ILE A 170 -20.04 -5.22 -2.93
C ILE A 170 -18.92 -6.13 -3.44
N VAL A 171 -17.71 -5.58 -3.63
CA VAL A 171 -16.56 -6.36 -4.12
C VAL A 171 -16.17 -7.50 -3.17
N ARG A 172 -16.35 -7.35 -1.84
CA ARG A 172 -15.98 -8.38 -0.85
C ARG A 172 -16.98 -9.53 -0.79
N ILE A 173 -18.26 -9.25 -1.05
CA ILE A 173 -19.34 -10.25 -1.07
C ILE A 173 -19.38 -11.00 -2.40
N MET A 174 -18.82 -10.45 -3.48
CA MET A 174 -18.76 -11.10 -4.79
C MET A 174 -18.08 -12.47 -4.73
N PRO A 175 -18.57 -13.46 -5.54
CA PRO A 175 -17.87 -14.72 -5.75
C PRO A 175 -16.41 -14.52 -6.13
N ASN A 176 -15.53 -15.41 -5.69
CA ASN A 176 -14.10 -15.28 -5.83
C ASN A 176 -13.64 -15.07 -7.28
N ASP A 177 -14.20 -15.81 -8.22
CA ASP A 177 -13.81 -15.71 -9.64
C ASP A 177 -14.19 -14.36 -10.25
N PHE A 178 -15.38 -13.85 -9.93
CA PHE A 178 -15.82 -12.55 -10.39
C PHE A 178 -14.99 -11.42 -9.74
N ARG A 179 -14.66 -11.55 -8.45
CA ARG A 179 -13.77 -10.63 -7.75
C ARG A 179 -12.38 -10.59 -8.39
N LYS A 180 -11.79 -11.76 -8.70
CA LYS A 180 -10.51 -11.88 -9.41
C LYS A 180 -10.56 -11.18 -10.76
N TRP A 181 -11.64 -11.36 -11.52
CA TRP A 181 -11.86 -10.69 -12.80
C TRP A 181 -11.92 -9.16 -12.65
N VAL A 182 -12.68 -8.62 -11.68
CA VAL A 182 -12.74 -7.18 -11.38
C VAL A 182 -11.36 -6.61 -11.03
N TYR A 183 -10.62 -7.29 -10.17
CA TYR A 183 -9.26 -6.85 -9.80
C TYR A 183 -8.32 -6.79 -11.01
N ARG A 184 -8.35 -7.83 -11.85
CA ARG A 184 -7.46 -7.91 -13.03
C ARG A 184 -7.78 -6.86 -14.09
N ASN A 185 -9.04 -6.52 -14.29
CA ASN A 185 -9.45 -5.63 -15.38
C ASN A 185 -9.60 -4.16 -15.00
N PHE A 186 -9.91 -3.85 -13.75
CA PHE A 186 -10.22 -2.48 -13.32
C PHE A 186 -9.27 -1.88 -12.28
N LEU A 187 -8.56 -2.70 -11.53
CA LEU A 187 -7.75 -2.20 -10.42
C LEU A 187 -6.24 -2.34 -10.63
N ARG A 188 -5.83 -2.98 -11.71
CA ARG A 188 -4.43 -3.25 -12.02
C ARG A 188 -4.16 -3.05 -13.50
N SER A 189 -3.00 -2.49 -13.82
CA SER A 189 -2.54 -2.32 -15.21
C SER A 189 -1.95 -3.63 -15.71
N LYS A 190 -2.34 -4.08 -16.91
CA LYS A 190 -1.68 -5.19 -17.58
C LYS A 190 -0.32 -4.74 -18.09
N ILE A 191 0.69 -5.58 -17.95
CA ILE A 191 1.95 -5.41 -18.67
C ILE A 191 1.60 -5.58 -20.16
N LYS A 192 1.85 -4.53 -20.94
CA LYS A 192 1.80 -4.66 -22.41
C LYS A 192 3.07 -5.39 -22.80
N GLY A 193 2.91 -6.62 -23.29
CA GLY A 193 3.97 -7.37 -23.94
C GLY A 193 4.40 -6.73 -25.24
#